data_62814f039c3b3f045238867fb59ccadf
#
_entry.id   62814f039c3b3f045238867fb59ccadf
#
_cell.length_a   1.000
_cell.length_b   1.000
_cell.length_c   1.000
_cell.angle_alpha   90.00
_cell.angle_beta   90.00
_cell.angle_gamma   90.00
#
_symmetry.space_group_name_H-M   'P 1'
#
loop_
_entity.id
_entity.type
_entity.pdbx_description
1 polymer ?
#
loop_
_entity_poly.entity_id
_entity_poly.type
_entity_poly.pdbx_seq_one_letter_code
_entity_poly.pdbx_strand_id
1 'polypeptide(L)'
;VGGGIAGLALAHNLRDFDPVVFDRRRFPGKKCTGIISRWTFTRLNVSKEYVDAEFKEIVMRYGNREIHFNVDLLRLNRERLERDLSGEVKYYPLTNAEVVSPKEILVRGERLDGTVIKATGWDGKGRKVNAIEMVYEPIDSDVITVILHEENVGGFSWVVPLPDKTLVGALGYGDVFRFVPKLDRRLIEVHGGPIPRCKMREVEGLAIGDVLCSVKTFTGGGIFSVSRLIEPIRKSLEGDPRAYEEELRSLRKEINRQYRLVSMAERAWRTSLRLGFSLLDGKTLSVGEEFDLHSLLLGRLLH
;
A
#
# COMPACT_ATOMS: atom_id res chain seq x y z
N VAL A 1 -5.76 -2.35 17.80
CA VAL A 1 -7.01 -1.72 17.41
C VAL A 1 -6.96 -1.42 15.91
N GLY A 2 -7.99 -1.94 15.16
CA GLY A 2 -8.11 -1.86 13.71
C GLY A 2 -7.86 -3.20 13.01
N GLY A 3 -8.88 -3.74 12.33
CA GLY A 3 -8.89 -5.04 11.65
C GLY A 3 -8.70 -4.96 10.13
N GLY A 4 -7.92 -4.01 9.63
CA GLY A 4 -7.43 -4.01 8.25
C GLY A 4 -6.20 -4.88 8.09
N ILE A 5 -5.59 -4.87 6.88
CA ILE A 5 -4.39 -5.65 6.57
C ILE A 5 -3.29 -5.47 7.63
N ALA A 6 -3.10 -4.25 8.16
CA ALA A 6 -2.08 -3.96 9.15
C ALA A 6 -2.32 -4.70 10.47
N GLY A 7 -3.53 -4.60 11.02
CA GLY A 7 -3.87 -5.26 12.27
C GLY A 7 -3.99 -6.79 12.15
N LEU A 8 -4.60 -7.29 11.08
CA LEU A 8 -4.81 -8.73 10.88
C LEU A 8 -3.51 -9.46 10.54
N ALA A 9 -2.68 -8.92 9.62
CA ALA A 9 -1.38 -9.53 9.32
C ALA A 9 -0.45 -9.51 10.54
N LEU A 10 -0.47 -8.42 11.33
CA LEU A 10 0.28 -8.37 12.57
C LEU A 10 -0.23 -9.41 13.58
N ALA A 11 -1.55 -9.47 13.82
CA ALA A 11 -2.14 -10.42 14.76
C ALA A 11 -1.86 -11.87 14.37
N HIS A 12 -1.94 -12.19 13.07
CA HIS A 12 -1.54 -13.49 12.54
C HIS A 12 -0.10 -13.86 12.89
N ASN A 13 0.83 -12.92 12.76
CA ASN A 13 2.24 -13.13 13.08
C ASN A 13 2.54 -13.12 14.59
N LEU A 14 1.58 -12.69 15.41
CA LEU A 14 1.69 -12.61 16.87
C LEU A 14 0.76 -13.60 17.60
N ARG A 15 0.34 -14.70 16.95
CA ARG A 15 -0.62 -15.66 17.53
C ARG A 15 -0.18 -16.25 18.87
N ASP A 16 1.12 -16.38 19.08
CA ASP A 16 1.72 -16.82 20.33
C ASP A 16 1.59 -15.81 21.49
N PHE A 17 1.24 -14.55 21.21
CA PHE A 17 0.88 -13.52 22.18
C PHE A 17 -0.64 -13.42 22.45
N ASP A 18 -1.43 -14.31 21.88
CA ASP A 18 -2.90 -14.34 22.02
C ASP A 18 -3.56 -12.96 21.70
N PRO A 19 -3.34 -12.37 20.52
CA PRO A 19 -3.79 -11.02 20.20
C PRO A 19 -5.31 -10.94 20.07
N VAL A 20 -5.86 -9.80 20.49
CA VAL A 20 -7.28 -9.46 20.32
C VAL A 20 -7.38 -8.28 19.35
N VAL A 21 -8.24 -8.40 18.34
CA VAL A 21 -8.44 -7.40 17.30
C VAL A 21 -9.85 -6.82 17.39
N PHE A 22 -9.96 -5.52 17.64
CA PHE A 22 -11.22 -4.77 17.60
C PHE A 22 -11.32 -3.98 16.29
N ASP A 23 -12.44 -4.13 15.57
CA ASP A 23 -12.71 -3.36 14.34
C ASP A 23 -14.13 -2.79 14.35
N ARG A 24 -14.24 -1.51 13.98
CA ARG A 24 -15.54 -0.83 13.84
C ARG A 24 -16.37 -1.36 12.65
N ARG A 25 -15.73 -1.98 11.66
CA ARG A 25 -16.39 -2.54 10.47
C ARG A 25 -17.03 -3.87 10.79
N ARG A 26 -18.10 -4.17 10.05
CA ARG A 26 -18.80 -5.45 10.15
C ARG A 26 -17.99 -6.59 9.53
N PHE A 27 -17.36 -6.32 8.38
CA PHE A 27 -16.60 -7.32 7.64
C PHE A 27 -15.20 -6.81 7.36
N PRO A 28 -14.17 -7.64 7.52
CA PRO A 28 -12.83 -7.38 7.00
C PRO A 28 -12.81 -7.51 5.47
N GLY A 29 -11.69 -7.18 4.85
CA GLY A 29 -11.51 -7.34 3.41
C GLY A 29 -11.74 -6.05 2.64
N LYS A 30 -10.72 -5.16 2.67
CA LYS A 30 -10.71 -3.97 1.82
C LYS A 30 -10.33 -4.35 0.39
N LYS A 31 -11.15 -3.94 -0.58
CA LYS A 31 -10.83 -4.03 -2.00
C LYS A 31 -9.64 -3.11 -2.33
N CYS A 32 -8.73 -3.62 -3.12
CA CYS A 32 -7.47 -2.96 -3.45
C CYS A 32 -6.83 -3.66 -4.64
N THR A 33 -6.10 -2.95 -5.49
CA THR A 33 -5.29 -3.54 -6.57
C THR A 33 -4.38 -4.65 -6.06
N GLY A 34 -3.77 -4.45 -4.87
CA GLY A 34 -3.03 -5.49 -4.17
C GLY A 34 -1.67 -5.85 -4.79
N ILE A 35 -1.10 -4.99 -5.64
CA ILE A 35 0.23 -5.22 -6.22
C ILE A 35 1.30 -4.92 -5.19
N ILE A 36 2.12 -5.93 -4.89
CA ILE A 36 3.23 -5.85 -3.95
C ILE A 36 4.47 -6.55 -4.54
N SER A 37 5.65 -6.21 -4.05
CA SER A 37 6.87 -6.94 -4.39
C SER A 37 6.90 -8.31 -3.70
N ARG A 38 7.68 -9.23 -4.25
CA ARG A 38 7.96 -10.53 -3.60
C ARG A 38 8.62 -10.32 -2.23
N TRP A 39 9.47 -9.33 -2.10
CA TRP A 39 10.11 -8.96 -0.85
C TRP A 39 9.08 -8.55 0.24
N THR A 40 8.12 -7.69 -0.11
CA THR A 40 7.00 -7.31 0.78
C THR A 40 6.17 -8.54 1.15
N PHE A 41 5.85 -9.41 0.18
CA PHE A 41 5.09 -10.64 0.41
C PHE A 41 5.79 -11.58 1.41
N THR A 42 7.08 -11.83 1.22
CA THR A 42 7.87 -12.69 2.12
C THR A 42 7.82 -12.18 3.57
N ARG A 43 7.90 -10.87 3.76
CA ARG A 43 7.88 -10.25 5.09
C ARG A 43 6.48 -10.18 5.73
N LEU A 44 5.42 -10.23 4.94
CA LEU A 44 4.06 -10.37 5.48
C LEU A 44 3.87 -11.72 6.15
N ASN A 45 4.66 -12.73 5.76
CA ASN A 45 4.64 -14.09 6.29
C ASN A 45 3.22 -14.69 6.27
N VAL A 46 2.58 -14.65 5.10
CA VAL A 46 1.25 -15.20 4.84
C VAL A 46 1.31 -16.27 3.75
N SER A 47 0.30 -17.13 3.66
CA SER A 47 0.24 -18.22 2.69
C SER A 47 0.26 -17.73 1.23
N LYS A 48 0.96 -18.47 0.36
CA LYS A 48 1.00 -18.20 -1.09
C LYS A 48 -0.37 -18.37 -1.78
N GLU A 49 -1.31 -19.06 -1.16
CA GLU A 49 -2.67 -19.21 -1.70
C GLU A 49 -3.44 -17.88 -1.87
N TYR A 50 -2.98 -16.81 -1.22
CA TYR A 50 -3.53 -15.47 -1.36
C TYR A 50 -2.95 -14.69 -2.55
N VAL A 51 -2.07 -15.30 -3.34
CA VAL A 51 -1.50 -14.70 -4.55
C VAL A 51 -2.32 -15.13 -5.76
N ASP A 52 -3.01 -14.17 -6.41
CA ASP A 52 -3.83 -14.43 -7.60
C ASP A 52 -3.01 -14.41 -8.90
N ALA A 53 -1.93 -13.63 -8.96
CA ALA A 53 -1.08 -13.49 -10.14
C ALA A 53 0.34 -13.05 -9.79
N GLU A 54 1.27 -13.35 -10.70
CA GLU A 54 2.67 -12.94 -10.66
C GLU A 54 2.99 -12.13 -11.92
N PHE A 55 3.74 -11.03 -11.78
CA PHE A 55 4.10 -10.17 -12.90
C PHE A 55 5.61 -9.98 -12.97
N LYS A 56 6.16 -10.08 -14.17
CA LYS A 56 7.58 -9.88 -14.46
C LYS A 56 7.87 -8.59 -15.19
N GLU A 57 6.83 -7.93 -15.68
CA GLU A 57 6.96 -6.71 -16.46
C GLU A 57 5.90 -5.66 -16.08
N ILE A 58 6.34 -4.39 -16.06
CA ILE A 58 5.46 -3.23 -16.11
C ILE A 58 5.82 -2.43 -17.36
N VAL A 59 4.83 -2.04 -18.14
CA VAL A 59 4.96 -1.07 -19.21
C VAL A 59 4.41 0.27 -18.74
N MET A 60 5.25 1.28 -18.70
CA MET A 60 4.86 2.65 -18.34
C MET A 60 4.72 3.50 -19.61
N ARG A 61 3.55 4.11 -19.80
CA ARG A 61 3.18 4.86 -21.00
C ARG A 61 2.99 6.35 -20.74
N TYR A 62 3.47 7.16 -21.68
CA TYR A 62 3.18 8.59 -21.74
C TYR A 62 3.06 9.03 -23.21
N GLY A 63 1.85 9.35 -23.66
CA GLY A 63 1.56 9.55 -25.06
C GLY A 63 1.89 8.28 -25.88
N ASN A 64 2.72 8.42 -26.88
CA ASN A 64 3.18 7.31 -27.76
C ASN A 64 4.51 6.69 -27.29
N ARG A 65 5.01 7.05 -26.11
CA ARG A 65 6.29 6.59 -25.57
C ARG A 65 6.07 5.54 -24.50
N GLU A 66 6.98 4.58 -24.43
CA GLU A 66 6.91 3.47 -23.49
C GLU A 66 8.27 3.23 -22.82
N ILE A 67 8.22 2.88 -21.53
CA ILE A 67 9.38 2.43 -20.77
C ILE A 67 8.99 1.09 -20.14
N HIS A 68 9.85 0.09 -20.30
CA HIS A 68 9.67 -1.25 -19.77
C HIS A 68 10.43 -1.42 -18.46
N PHE A 69 9.84 -2.09 -17.49
CA PHE A 69 10.48 -2.40 -16.21
C PHE A 69 10.42 -3.89 -15.95
N ASN A 70 11.59 -4.51 -15.80
CA ASN A 70 11.68 -5.87 -15.27
C ASN A 70 11.44 -5.80 -13.77
N VAL A 71 10.42 -6.53 -13.30
CA VAL A 71 9.95 -6.51 -11.91
C VAL A 71 9.73 -7.94 -11.41
N ASP A 72 9.58 -8.10 -10.10
CA ASP A 72 9.09 -9.31 -9.47
C ASP A 72 7.94 -8.95 -8.52
N LEU A 73 6.74 -8.89 -9.08
CA LEU A 73 5.55 -8.43 -8.39
C LEU A 73 4.51 -9.53 -8.28
N LEU A 74 3.73 -9.44 -7.23
CA LEU A 74 2.61 -10.34 -6.93
C LEU A 74 1.34 -9.53 -6.78
N ARG A 75 0.22 -10.11 -7.20
CA ARG A 75 -1.10 -9.61 -6.82
C ARG A 75 -1.59 -10.38 -5.60
N LEU A 76 -1.67 -9.69 -4.47
CA LEU A 76 -2.21 -10.21 -3.23
C LEU A 76 -3.73 -10.03 -3.19
N ASN A 77 -4.49 -11.11 -3.04
CA ASN A 77 -5.93 -11.08 -2.80
C ASN A 77 -6.21 -10.62 -1.36
N ARG A 78 -6.12 -9.32 -1.18
CA ARG A 78 -6.25 -8.70 0.13
C ARG A 78 -7.61 -8.94 0.77
N GLU A 79 -8.68 -8.98 -0.03
CA GLU A 79 -10.04 -9.20 0.45
C GLU A 79 -10.17 -10.60 1.06
N ARG A 80 -9.70 -11.63 0.35
CA ARG A 80 -9.69 -13.01 0.84
C ARG A 80 -8.76 -13.14 2.06
N LEU A 81 -7.54 -12.62 1.97
CA LEU A 81 -6.56 -12.65 3.06
C LEU A 81 -7.11 -12.05 4.36
N GLU A 82 -7.64 -10.82 4.31
CA GLU A 82 -8.17 -10.17 5.52
C GLU A 82 -9.35 -10.94 6.13
N ARG A 83 -10.20 -11.55 5.30
CA ARG A 83 -11.32 -12.36 5.75
C ARG A 83 -10.84 -13.62 6.47
N ASP A 84 -9.93 -14.37 5.87
CA ASP A 84 -9.44 -15.63 6.41
C ASP A 84 -8.63 -15.38 7.69
N LEU A 85 -7.73 -14.39 7.71
CA LEU A 85 -6.97 -14.02 8.91
C LEU A 85 -7.89 -13.59 10.08
N SER A 86 -9.04 -12.97 9.80
CA SER A 86 -9.99 -12.62 10.87
C SER A 86 -10.61 -13.83 11.54
N GLY A 87 -10.66 -14.98 10.87
CA GLY A 87 -11.08 -16.26 11.44
C GLY A 87 -10.01 -16.97 12.28
N GLU A 88 -8.75 -16.59 12.13
CA GLU A 88 -7.61 -17.21 12.83
C GLU A 88 -7.27 -16.52 14.17
N VAL A 89 -7.81 -15.36 14.44
CA VAL A 89 -7.51 -14.54 15.63
C VAL A 89 -8.78 -14.18 16.39
N LYS A 90 -8.66 -13.76 17.65
CA LYS A 90 -9.78 -13.21 18.43
C LYS A 90 -10.23 -11.88 17.83
N TYR A 91 -11.17 -11.91 16.88
CA TYR A 91 -11.63 -10.76 16.11
C TYR A 91 -13.03 -10.32 16.58
N TYR A 92 -13.16 -9.04 16.94
CA TYR A 92 -14.40 -8.42 17.38
C TYR A 92 -14.86 -7.36 16.36
N PRO A 93 -15.73 -7.71 15.39
CA PRO A 93 -16.31 -6.75 14.45
C PRO A 93 -17.33 -5.83 15.14
N LEU A 94 -17.73 -4.75 14.47
CA LEU A 94 -18.69 -3.76 14.97
C LEU A 94 -18.35 -3.23 16.37
N THR A 95 -17.05 -3.23 16.69
CA THR A 95 -16.57 -2.83 18.01
C THR A 95 -15.60 -1.66 17.86
N ASN A 96 -16.07 -0.47 18.25
CA ASN A 96 -15.24 0.70 18.32
C ASN A 96 -14.42 0.66 19.61
N ALA A 97 -13.10 0.56 19.47
CA ALA A 97 -12.16 0.66 20.58
C ALA A 97 -11.42 2.00 20.48
N GLU A 98 -11.51 2.80 21.52
CA GLU A 98 -10.77 4.05 21.64
C GLU A 98 -9.45 3.79 22.36
N VAL A 99 -8.34 4.22 21.76
CA VAL A 99 -7.02 4.07 22.37
C VAL A 99 -6.80 5.21 23.36
N VAL A 100 -6.78 4.91 24.62
CA VAL A 100 -6.56 5.87 25.74
C VAL A 100 -5.05 6.07 25.96
N SER A 101 -4.29 4.98 25.97
CA SER A 101 -2.84 5.01 26.18
C SER A 101 -2.17 3.81 25.45
N PRO A 102 -0.84 3.72 25.45
CA PRO A 102 -0.15 2.53 24.94
C PRO A 102 -0.47 1.22 25.68
N LYS A 103 -1.17 1.28 26.82
CA LYS A 103 -1.53 0.13 27.65
C LYS A 103 -3.02 0.03 27.96
N GLU A 104 -3.86 0.92 27.41
CA GLU A 104 -5.26 0.99 27.78
C GLU A 104 -6.14 1.35 26.57
N ILE A 105 -7.23 0.66 26.43
CA ILE A 105 -8.31 0.99 25.48
C ILE A 105 -9.65 1.11 26.20
N LEU A 106 -10.56 1.90 25.62
CA LEU A 106 -11.95 1.98 26.04
C LEU A 106 -12.82 1.28 25.00
N VAL A 107 -13.57 0.27 25.42
CA VAL A 107 -14.49 -0.52 24.58
C VAL A 107 -15.87 -0.54 25.24
N ARG A 108 -16.88 0.01 24.55
CA ARG A 108 -18.27 0.08 25.06
C ARG A 108 -18.39 0.68 26.49
N GLY A 109 -17.51 1.62 26.83
CA GLY A 109 -17.50 2.26 28.16
C GLY A 109 -16.68 1.53 29.21
N GLU A 110 -16.13 0.36 28.91
CA GLU A 110 -15.24 -0.41 29.81
C GLU A 110 -13.77 -0.19 29.42
N ARG A 111 -12.92 -0.06 30.45
CA ARG A 111 -11.46 0.04 30.25
C ARG A 111 -10.86 -1.36 30.24
N LEU A 112 -10.03 -1.61 29.23
CA LEU A 112 -9.30 -2.86 29.08
C LEU A 112 -7.81 -2.56 29.06
N ASP A 113 -7.06 -3.22 29.93
CA ASP A 113 -5.61 -3.11 30.04
C ASP A 113 -4.89 -4.13 29.16
N GLY A 114 -3.75 -3.73 28.60
CA GLY A 114 -2.91 -4.59 27.79
C GLY A 114 -1.98 -3.78 26.88
N THR A 115 -1.05 -4.43 26.22
CA THR A 115 -0.21 -3.73 25.22
C THR A 115 -1.06 -3.38 23.98
N VAL A 116 -1.19 -2.09 23.73
CA VAL A 116 -2.03 -1.55 22.67
C VAL A 116 -1.21 -1.27 21.42
N ILE A 117 -1.60 -1.86 20.28
CA ILE A 117 -1.02 -1.58 18.98
C ILE A 117 -2.06 -0.87 18.11
N LYS A 118 -1.71 0.33 17.65
CA LYS A 118 -2.58 1.17 16.81
C LYS A 118 -2.48 0.76 15.34
N ALA A 119 -3.53 0.13 14.79
CA ALA A 119 -3.69 -0.21 13.38
C ALA A 119 -4.95 0.42 12.79
N THR A 120 -5.36 1.58 13.32
CA THR A 120 -6.66 2.22 13.10
C THR A 120 -6.86 2.79 11.70
N GLY A 121 -5.83 2.74 10.86
CA GLY A 121 -5.86 3.32 9.52
C GLY A 121 -5.69 4.85 9.55
N TRP A 122 -5.92 5.49 8.41
CA TRP A 122 -5.77 6.93 8.27
C TRP A 122 -6.95 7.68 8.87
N ASP A 123 -6.65 8.74 9.63
CA ASP A 123 -7.61 9.58 10.35
C ASP A 123 -8.23 10.71 9.51
N GLY A 124 -7.93 10.75 8.22
CA GLY A 124 -8.41 11.79 7.31
C GLY A 124 -7.59 13.08 7.29
N LYS A 125 -6.59 13.24 8.16
CA LYS A 125 -5.81 14.47 8.26
C LYS A 125 -4.59 14.48 7.32
N GLY A 126 -4.29 15.64 6.73
CA GLY A 126 -3.16 15.86 5.82
C GLY A 126 -3.50 15.67 4.34
N ARG A 127 -2.46 15.75 3.48
CA ARG A 127 -2.64 15.56 2.03
C ARG A 127 -3.05 14.14 1.71
N LYS A 128 -3.89 14.02 0.72
CA LYS A 128 -4.34 12.73 0.18
C LYS A 128 -4.43 12.79 -1.34
N VAL A 129 -4.41 11.63 -1.96
CA VAL A 129 -4.90 11.41 -3.32
C VAL A 129 -6.17 10.58 -3.26
N ASN A 130 -7.01 10.72 -4.24
CA ASN A 130 -8.15 9.83 -4.44
C ASN A 130 -7.71 8.70 -5.38
N ALA A 131 -8.21 7.50 -5.15
CA ALA A 131 -8.06 6.38 -6.06
C ALA A 131 -9.44 5.83 -6.38
N ILE A 132 -9.63 5.46 -7.65
CA ILE A 132 -10.79 4.72 -8.12
C ILE A 132 -10.29 3.50 -8.90
N GLU A 133 -10.94 2.37 -8.72
CA GLU A 133 -10.66 1.13 -9.43
C GLU A 133 -11.96 0.53 -9.93
N MET A 134 -11.96 0.17 -11.19
CA MET A 134 -13.01 -0.54 -11.89
C MET A 134 -12.56 -1.96 -12.17
N VAL A 135 -13.43 -2.90 -11.93
CA VAL A 135 -13.20 -4.32 -12.20
C VAL A 135 -13.96 -4.68 -13.47
N TYR A 136 -13.25 -5.15 -14.46
CA TYR A 136 -13.81 -5.61 -15.73
C TYR A 136 -13.63 -7.12 -15.92
N GLU A 137 -14.35 -7.69 -16.89
CA GLU A 137 -14.04 -9.03 -17.41
C GLU A 137 -12.58 -9.11 -17.86
N PRO A 138 -11.97 -10.32 -17.85
CA PRO A 138 -10.55 -10.48 -18.12
C PRO A 138 -10.18 -10.07 -19.55
N ILE A 139 -8.94 -9.59 -19.71
CA ILE A 139 -8.27 -9.38 -20.99
C ILE A 139 -7.12 -10.37 -21.12
N ASP A 140 -6.75 -10.70 -22.36
CA ASP A 140 -5.58 -11.53 -22.64
C ASP A 140 -4.30 -10.68 -22.59
N SER A 141 -3.67 -10.63 -21.42
CA SER A 141 -2.41 -9.96 -21.18
C SER A 141 -1.82 -10.45 -19.87
N ASP A 142 -0.50 -10.43 -19.74
CA ASP A 142 0.27 -10.75 -18.54
C ASP A 142 1.12 -9.58 -18.01
N VAL A 143 0.94 -8.38 -18.62
CA VAL A 143 1.73 -7.19 -18.34
C VAL A 143 0.91 -6.13 -17.62
N ILE A 144 1.45 -5.58 -16.53
CA ILE A 144 0.86 -4.39 -15.90
C ILE A 144 1.16 -3.17 -16.75
N THR A 145 0.13 -2.42 -17.12
CA THR A 145 0.29 -1.12 -17.79
C THR A 145 0.05 0.02 -16.82
N VAL A 146 0.98 0.97 -16.76
CA VAL A 146 0.86 2.23 -16.03
C VAL A 146 0.85 3.38 -17.02
N ILE A 147 -0.11 4.31 -16.89
CA ILE A 147 -0.26 5.43 -17.82
C ILE A 147 -0.12 6.74 -17.06
N LEU A 148 0.76 7.61 -17.54
CA LEU A 148 1.00 8.94 -17.00
C LEU A 148 0.37 10.00 -17.90
N HIS A 149 -0.25 11.01 -17.27
CA HIS A 149 -0.92 12.11 -17.94
C HIS A 149 -0.36 13.45 -17.43
N GLU A 150 -0.18 14.43 -18.31
CA GLU A 150 0.28 15.78 -17.92
C GLU A 150 -0.69 16.47 -16.95
N GLU A 151 -1.98 16.21 -17.13
CA GLU A 151 -3.07 16.80 -16.35
C GLU A 151 -3.28 16.10 -15.00
N ASN A 152 -2.79 14.86 -14.86
CA ASN A 152 -2.86 14.11 -13.60
C ASN A 152 -1.56 14.29 -12.80
N VAL A 153 -1.34 15.51 -12.32
CA VAL A 153 -0.12 15.88 -11.61
C VAL A 153 0.14 14.97 -10.42
N GLY A 154 1.29 14.29 -10.42
CA GLY A 154 1.69 13.36 -9.36
C GLY A 154 0.82 12.10 -9.27
N GLY A 155 -0.04 11.85 -10.25
CA GLY A 155 -0.90 10.68 -10.33
C GLY A 155 -0.58 9.80 -11.53
N PHE A 156 -1.28 8.67 -11.63
CA PHE A 156 -1.21 7.74 -12.76
C PHE A 156 -2.47 6.89 -12.85
N SER A 157 -2.59 6.20 -13.97
CA SER A 157 -3.62 5.18 -14.19
C SER A 157 -2.96 3.82 -14.38
N TRP A 158 -3.73 2.76 -14.18
CA TRP A 158 -3.22 1.39 -14.33
C TRP A 158 -4.23 0.47 -14.99
N VAL A 159 -3.69 -0.56 -15.64
CA VAL A 159 -4.41 -1.75 -16.08
C VAL A 159 -3.63 -2.96 -15.56
N VAL A 160 -4.28 -3.78 -14.75
CA VAL A 160 -3.70 -5.00 -14.16
C VAL A 160 -4.57 -6.18 -14.59
N PRO A 161 -4.11 -6.99 -15.54
CA PRO A 161 -4.80 -8.19 -15.95
C PRO A 161 -4.65 -9.28 -14.89
N LEU A 162 -5.76 -9.96 -14.59
CA LEU A 162 -5.79 -11.14 -13.72
C LEU A 162 -6.48 -12.28 -14.47
N PRO A 163 -6.30 -13.54 -14.08
CA PRO A 163 -6.90 -14.67 -14.77
C PRO A 163 -8.43 -14.62 -14.88
N ASP A 164 -9.10 -14.05 -13.87
CA ASP A 164 -10.58 -14.01 -13.75
C ASP A 164 -11.19 -12.62 -13.99
N LYS A 165 -10.37 -11.57 -14.07
CA LYS A 165 -10.82 -10.17 -14.18
C LYS A 165 -9.68 -9.24 -14.57
N THR A 166 -10.01 -7.99 -14.87
CA THR A 166 -9.02 -6.92 -15.09
C THR A 166 -9.29 -5.77 -14.14
N LEU A 167 -8.28 -5.33 -13.42
CA LEU A 167 -8.34 -4.16 -12.54
C LEU A 167 -7.84 -2.94 -13.29
N VAL A 168 -8.69 -1.93 -13.40
CA VAL A 168 -8.39 -0.69 -14.14
C VAL A 168 -8.68 0.48 -13.24
N GLY A 169 -7.70 1.35 -13.06
CA GLY A 169 -7.94 2.46 -12.15
C GLY A 169 -7.07 3.68 -12.40
N ALA A 170 -7.29 4.67 -11.57
CA ALA A 170 -6.47 5.88 -11.53
C ALA A 170 -6.34 6.38 -10.09
N LEU A 171 -5.21 7.02 -9.80
CA LEU A 171 -5.03 7.80 -8.59
C LEU A 171 -4.48 9.19 -8.93
N GLY A 172 -4.81 10.16 -8.09
CA GLY A 172 -4.36 11.54 -8.27
C GLY A 172 -5.11 12.50 -7.35
N TYR A 173 -4.96 13.79 -7.60
CA TYR A 173 -5.70 14.84 -6.90
C TYR A 173 -7.02 15.16 -7.61
N GLY A 174 -8.05 15.50 -6.84
CA GLY A 174 -9.36 15.88 -7.37
C GLY A 174 -10.14 14.73 -8.01
N ASP A 175 -10.77 15.01 -9.16
CA ASP A 175 -11.51 14.01 -9.93
C ASP A 175 -10.56 13.16 -10.79
N VAL A 176 -10.34 11.93 -10.36
CA VAL A 176 -9.47 10.97 -11.03
C VAL A 176 -10.20 10.07 -12.03
N PHE A 177 -11.53 10.09 -12.03
CA PHE A 177 -12.35 9.24 -12.89
C PHE A 177 -12.03 9.45 -14.39
N ARG A 178 -11.78 10.69 -14.79
CA ARG A 178 -11.44 11.07 -16.16
C ARG A 178 -10.15 10.46 -16.69
N PHE A 179 -9.29 9.96 -15.80
CA PHE A 179 -8.03 9.32 -16.16
C PHE A 179 -8.11 7.79 -16.17
N VAL A 180 -9.23 7.21 -15.75
CA VAL A 180 -9.40 5.76 -15.77
C VAL A 180 -9.45 5.28 -17.24
N PRO A 181 -8.56 4.35 -17.63
CA PRO A 181 -8.59 3.76 -18.97
C PRO A 181 -9.93 3.08 -19.23
N LYS A 182 -10.50 3.28 -20.42
CA LYS A 182 -11.71 2.62 -20.83
C LYS A 182 -11.36 1.29 -21.49
N LEU A 183 -12.01 0.20 -21.07
CA LEU A 183 -11.93 -1.09 -21.72
C LEU A 183 -13.25 -1.42 -22.40
N ASP A 184 -13.18 -2.04 -23.58
CA ASP A 184 -14.34 -2.62 -24.26
C ASP A 184 -14.63 -4.00 -23.68
N ARG A 185 -15.03 -4.02 -22.42
CA ARG A 185 -15.38 -5.19 -21.61
C ARG A 185 -16.48 -4.83 -20.64
N ARG A 186 -17.23 -5.81 -20.19
CA ARG A 186 -18.29 -5.60 -19.19
C ARG A 186 -17.69 -5.18 -17.85
N LEU A 187 -18.21 -4.07 -17.32
CA LEU A 187 -17.89 -3.60 -15.98
C LEU A 187 -18.60 -4.49 -14.94
N ILE A 188 -17.82 -5.01 -13.99
CA ILE A 188 -18.31 -5.89 -12.91
C ILE A 188 -18.56 -5.09 -11.64
N GLU A 189 -17.60 -4.20 -11.30
CA GLU A 189 -17.61 -3.49 -10.01
C GLU A 189 -16.82 -2.19 -10.09
N VAL A 190 -17.15 -1.24 -9.21
CA VAL A 190 -16.39 0.00 -8.98
C VAL A 190 -16.15 0.17 -7.49
N HIS A 191 -14.93 0.49 -7.11
CA HIS A 191 -14.59 0.85 -5.75
C HIS A 191 -13.44 1.87 -5.71
N GLY A 192 -13.18 2.44 -4.54
CA GLY A 192 -12.13 3.42 -4.41
C GLY A 192 -12.07 4.02 -3.01
N GLY A 193 -11.21 5.00 -2.86
CA GLY A 193 -11.09 5.71 -1.60
C GLY A 193 -9.84 6.58 -1.54
N PRO A 194 -9.71 7.35 -0.46
CA PRO A 194 -8.55 8.19 -0.23
C PRO A 194 -7.33 7.36 0.16
N ILE A 195 -6.16 7.80 -0.32
CA ILE A 195 -4.85 7.28 0.05
C ILE A 195 -4.06 8.44 0.67
N PRO A 196 -3.54 8.31 1.89
CA PRO A 196 -2.74 9.35 2.50
C PRO A 196 -1.46 9.62 1.70
N ARG A 197 -1.16 10.90 1.48
CA ARG A 197 0.05 11.38 0.82
C ARG A 197 0.69 12.46 1.69
N CYS A 198 1.22 12.08 2.81
CA CYS A 198 1.77 12.95 3.83
C CYS A 198 3.12 12.43 4.35
N LYS A 199 3.85 13.30 5.04
CA LYS A 199 5.04 12.86 5.79
C LYS A 199 4.61 11.89 6.88
N MET A 200 5.45 10.91 7.15
CA MET A 200 5.21 9.95 8.21
C MET A 200 5.08 10.64 9.57
N ARG A 201 4.06 10.25 10.33
CA ARG A 201 3.69 10.86 11.62
C ARG A 201 4.37 10.17 12.79
N GLU A 202 4.45 10.89 13.89
CA GLU A 202 4.75 10.34 15.21
C GLU A 202 3.44 9.92 15.88
N VAL A 203 3.46 8.74 16.45
CA VAL A 203 2.33 8.17 17.18
C VAL A 203 2.92 7.58 18.46
N GLU A 204 2.33 7.90 19.59
CA GLU A 204 2.72 7.35 20.89
C GLU A 204 2.44 5.84 20.95
N GLY A 205 3.41 5.07 21.43
CA GLY A 205 3.35 3.62 21.54
C GLY A 205 3.52 2.89 20.20
N LEU A 206 3.15 1.62 20.19
CA LEU A 206 3.26 0.78 18.98
C LEU A 206 2.15 1.12 17.98
N ALA A 207 2.54 1.31 16.72
CA ALA A 207 1.59 1.62 15.65
C ALA A 207 2.06 1.00 14.33
N ILE A 208 1.11 0.68 13.44
CA ILE A 208 1.37 0.04 12.15
C ILE A 208 0.35 0.48 11.09
N GLY A 209 0.81 0.67 9.84
CA GLY A 209 -0.01 1.01 8.69
C GLY A 209 -0.34 2.51 8.58
N ASP A 210 -1.50 2.82 7.98
CA ASP A 210 -1.85 4.18 7.53
C ASP A 210 -2.02 5.20 8.67
N VAL A 211 -2.18 4.77 9.91
CA VAL A 211 -2.17 5.66 11.09
C VAL A 211 -0.85 6.44 11.21
N LEU A 212 0.25 5.85 10.77
CA LEU A 212 1.57 6.46 10.69
C LEU A 212 1.76 7.34 9.45
N CYS A 213 0.81 7.37 8.51
CA CYS A 213 1.01 7.89 7.15
C CYS A 213 2.21 7.23 6.44
N SER A 214 2.43 5.94 6.68
CA SER A 214 3.56 5.16 6.16
C SER A 214 3.23 4.51 4.82
N VAL A 215 2.84 5.31 3.84
CA VAL A 215 2.44 4.88 2.49
C VAL A 215 3.48 5.37 1.49
N LYS A 216 3.92 4.50 0.56
CA LYS A 216 4.79 4.91 -0.54
C LYS A 216 4.15 6.08 -1.30
N THR A 217 4.83 7.21 -1.34
CA THR A 217 4.21 8.49 -1.72
C THR A 217 3.70 8.52 -3.15
N PHE A 218 4.39 7.89 -4.10
CA PHE A 218 3.98 7.88 -5.50
C PHE A 218 2.97 6.77 -5.79
N THR A 219 3.31 5.52 -5.45
CA THR A 219 2.51 4.34 -5.79
C THR A 219 1.29 4.12 -4.91
N GLY A 220 1.22 4.74 -3.73
CA GLY A 220 0.14 4.51 -2.77
C GLY A 220 0.25 3.18 -2.01
N GLY A 221 1.39 2.49 -2.08
CA GLY A 221 1.62 1.18 -1.47
C GLY A 221 1.80 1.25 0.04
N GLY A 222 0.76 0.94 0.83
CA GLY A 222 0.81 0.89 2.30
C GLY A 222 1.22 -0.47 2.87
N ILE A 223 1.02 -1.56 2.11
CA ILE A 223 1.34 -2.94 2.56
C ILE A 223 2.86 -3.11 2.79
N PHE A 224 3.68 -2.43 2.00
CA PHE A 224 5.13 -2.38 2.18
C PHE A 224 5.56 -2.01 3.60
N SER A 225 5.04 -0.92 4.14
CA SER A 225 5.38 -0.47 5.50
C SER A 225 4.80 -1.37 6.57
N VAL A 226 3.65 -1.99 6.31
CA VAL A 226 3.09 -3.02 7.22
C VAL A 226 4.06 -4.18 7.32
N SER A 227 4.52 -4.75 6.20
CA SER A 227 5.43 -5.90 6.20
C SER A 227 6.75 -5.63 6.92
N ARG A 228 7.25 -4.41 6.86
CA ARG A 228 8.48 -3.99 7.54
C ARG A 228 8.36 -3.90 9.07
N LEU A 229 7.18 -3.57 9.57
CA LEU A 229 6.97 -3.33 11.01
C LEU A 229 6.51 -4.57 11.79
N ILE A 230 6.12 -5.66 11.14
CA ILE A 230 5.65 -6.89 11.81
C ILE A 230 6.74 -7.44 12.74
N GLU A 231 7.90 -7.80 12.20
CA GLU A 231 8.98 -8.39 12.98
C GLU A 231 9.58 -7.44 14.04
N PRO A 232 9.81 -6.14 13.77
CA PRO A 232 10.24 -5.19 14.80
C PRO A 232 9.24 -5.02 15.96
N ILE A 233 7.92 -5.06 15.68
CA ILE A 233 6.91 -5.04 16.74
C ILE A 233 6.98 -6.32 17.56
N ARG A 234 7.13 -7.49 16.94
CA ARG A 234 7.32 -8.77 17.62
C ARG A 234 8.51 -8.69 18.59
N LYS A 235 9.69 -8.29 18.11
CA LYS A 235 10.90 -8.12 18.93
C LYS A 235 10.69 -7.15 20.11
N SER A 236 9.94 -6.08 19.86
CA SER A 236 9.61 -5.12 20.93
C SER A 236 8.76 -5.77 22.03
N LEU A 237 7.82 -6.65 21.68
CA LEU A 237 7.03 -7.41 22.65
C LEU A 237 7.86 -8.46 23.40
N GLU A 238 8.89 -9.02 22.77
CA GLU A 238 9.84 -9.96 23.33
C GLU A 238 10.92 -9.30 24.25
N GLY A 239 10.88 -7.97 24.39
CA GLY A 239 11.75 -7.21 25.31
C GLY A 239 12.84 -6.39 24.63
N ASP A 240 12.85 -6.27 23.30
CA ASP A 240 13.73 -5.37 22.54
C ASP A 240 12.96 -4.18 21.91
N PRO A 241 12.62 -3.15 22.68
CA PRO A 241 11.89 -1.97 22.17
C PRO A 241 12.67 -1.18 21.12
N ARG A 242 14.02 -1.30 21.10
CA ARG A 242 14.86 -0.59 20.14
C ARG A 242 14.62 -1.07 18.71
N ALA A 243 14.30 -2.34 18.50
CA ALA A 243 14.04 -2.91 17.19
C ALA A 243 12.91 -2.15 16.45
N TYR A 244 11.81 -1.84 17.15
CA TYR A 244 10.73 -1.06 16.58
C TYR A 244 11.11 0.40 16.31
N GLU A 245 11.79 1.05 17.23
CA GLU A 245 12.19 2.45 17.09
C GLU A 245 13.18 2.67 15.94
N GLU A 246 14.14 1.76 15.77
CA GLU A 246 15.13 1.81 14.70
C GLU A 246 14.49 1.63 13.34
N GLU A 247 13.62 0.62 13.18
CA GLU A 247 12.91 0.39 11.94
C GLU A 247 11.93 1.53 11.62
N LEU A 248 11.22 2.04 12.63
CA LEU A 248 10.33 3.18 12.46
C LEU A 248 11.08 4.43 12.00
N ARG A 249 12.28 4.67 12.54
CA ARG A 249 13.17 5.78 12.14
C ARG A 249 13.66 5.61 10.69
N SER A 250 14.08 4.39 10.33
CA SER A 250 14.50 4.05 8.98
C SER A 250 13.37 4.27 7.97
N LEU A 251 12.19 3.71 8.24
CA LEU A 251 11.00 3.84 7.42
C LEU A 251 10.56 5.30 7.28
N ARG A 252 10.61 6.07 8.36
CA ARG A 252 10.31 7.52 8.35
C ARG A 252 11.25 8.29 7.44
N LYS A 253 12.54 8.00 7.51
CA LYS A 253 13.55 8.64 6.64
C LYS A 253 13.25 8.36 5.17
N GLU A 254 12.92 7.12 4.85
CA GLU A 254 12.60 6.67 3.50
C GLU A 254 11.31 7.33 2.97
N ILE A 255 10.18 7.20 3.67
CA ILE A 255 8.89 7.77 3.26
C ILE A 255 8.97 9.31 3.13
N ASN A 256 9.64 9.98 4.07
CA ASN A 256 9.79 11.43 4.01
C ASN A 256 10.69 11.88 2.86
N ARG A 257 11.69 11.06 2.46
CA ARG A 257 12.50 11.30 1.25
C ARG A 257 11.65 11.13 -0.01
N GLN A 258 10.86 10.05 -0.11
CA GLN A 258 9.93 9.85 -1.21
C GLN A 258 8.94 11.02 -1.32
N TYR A 259 8.39 11.48 -0.20
CA TYR A 259 7.48 12.63 -0.16
C TYR A 259 8.10 13.90 -0.73
N ARG A 260 9.37 14.19 -0.38
CA ARG A 260 10.09 15.35 -0.92
C ARG A 260 10.30 15.24 -2.42
N LEU A 261 10.77 14.07 -2.90
CA LEU A 261 11.02 13.84 -4.34
C LEU A 261 9.74 13.94 -5.16
N VAL A 262 8.65 13.33 -4.72
CA VAL A 262 7.35 13.42 -5.40
C VAL A 262 6.86 14.87 -5.41
N SER A 263 6.96 15.59 -4.28
CA SER A 263 6.55 16.99 -4.21
C SER A 263 7.38 17.92 -5.12
N MET A 264 8.64 17.60 -5.35
CA MET A 264 9.49 18.31 -6.33
C MET A 264 9.05 17.98 -7.76
N ALA A 265 8.86 16.70 -8.07
CA ALA A 265 8.39 16.27 -9.38
C ALA A 265 7.01 16.84 -9.75
N GLU A 266 6.10 16.95 -8.78
CA GLU A 266 4.79 17.56 -8.97
C GLU A 266 4.87 19.02 -9.43
N ARG A 267 5.86 19.78 -8.95
CA ARG A 267 6.04 21.21 -9.33
C ARG A 267 6.49 21.39 -10.77
N ALA A 268 7.21 20.42 -11.31
CA ALA A 268 7.73 20.40 -12.67
C ALA A 268 7.17 19.21 -13.48
N TRP A 269 5.94 18.78 -13.20
CA TRP A 269 5.35 17.52 -13.64
C TRP A 269 5.48 17.29 -15.14
N ARG A 270 4.99 18.23 -15.96
CA ARG A 270 5.07 18.14 -17.43
C ARG A 270 6.50 18.00 -17.93
N THR A 271 7.39 18.85 -17.41
CA THR A 271 8.81 18.82 -17.80
C THR A 271 9.47 17.52 -17.39
N SER A 272 9.19 17.02 -16.16
CA SER A 272 9.71 15.75 -15.66
C SER A 272 9.27 14.57 -16.51
N LEU A 273 7.98 14.53 -16.91
CA LEU A 273 7.45 13.49 -17.79
C LEU A 273 8.12 13.55 -19.17
N ARG A 274 8.11 14.71 -19.83
CA ARG A 274 8.68 14.89 -21.17
C ARG A 274 10.16 14.52 -21.21
N LEU A 275 10.93 14.99 -20.24
CA LEU A 275 12.36 14.69 -20.17
C LEU A 275 12.62 13.21 -19.86
N GLY A 276 11.96 12.65 -18.85
CA GLY A 276 12.12 11.25 -18.47
C GLY A 276 11.81 10.30 -19.61
N PHE A 277 10.66 10.47 -20.26
CA PHE A 277 10.28 9.64 -21.40
C PHE A 277 11.11 9.92 -22.66
N SER A 278 11.62 11.15 -22.86
CA SER A 278 12.54 11.42 -23.98
C SER A 278 13.88 10.68 -23.84
N LEU A 279 14.35 10.49 -22.61
CA LEU A 279 15.63 9.83 -22.33
C LEU A 279 15.52 8.31 -22.26
N LEU A 280 14.34 7.79 -21.91
CA LEU A 280 14.13 6.39 -21.55
C LEU A 280 13.18 5.66 -22.50
N ASP A 281 12.65 6.33 -23.53
CA ASP A 281 11.73 5.73 -24.50
C ASP A 281 12.29 4.46 -25.14
N GLY A 282 11.49 3.40 -25.16
CA GLY A 282 11.86 2.08 -25.69
C GLY A 282 12.89 1.31 -24.84
N LYS A 283 13.32 1.84 -23.69
CA LYS A 283 14.31 1.15 -22.85
C LYS A 283 13.66 0.22 -21.84
N THR A 284 14.36 -0.88 -21.55
CA THR A 284 14.04 -1.79 -20.44
C THR A 284 14.94 -1.49 -19.26
N LEU A 285 14.36 -1.28 -18.10
CA LEU A 285 15.05 -0.98 -16.84
C LEU A 285 14.79 -2.10 -15.83
N SER A 286 15.84 -2.52 -15.14
CA SER A 286 15.69 -3.43 -13.99
C SER A 286 15.51 -2.61 -12.72
N VAL A 287 14.54 -2.97 -11.91
CA VAL A 287 14.29 -2.38 -10.60
C VAL A 287 14.74 -3.33 -9.50
N GLY A 288 15.14 -2.77 -8.35
CA GLY A 288 15.53 -3.55 -7.19
C GLY A 288 14.35 -4.33 -6.58
N GLU A 289 14.62 -5.03 -5.48
CA GLU A 289 13.67 -5.93 -4.78
C GLU A 289 12.33 -5.27 -4.45
N GLU A 290 12.35 -3.97 -4.12
CA GLU A 290 11.16 -3.15 -4.00
C GLU A 290 11.02 -2.26 -5.23
N PHE A 291 9.85 -2.33 -5.90
CA PHE A 291 9.54 -1.43 -7.00
C PHE A 291 9.37 0.00 -6.48
N ASP A 292 10.48 0.74 -6.52
CA ASP A 292 10.53 2.15 -6.13
C ASP A 292 11.17 2.98 -7.24
N LEU A 293 10.37 3.81 -7.90
CA LEU A 293 10.87 4.73 -8.95
C LEU A 293 11.99 5.64 -8.46
N HIS A 294 12.03 5.96 -7.16
CA HIS A 294 13.09 6.79 -6.60
C HIS A 294 14.44 6.06 -6.48
N SER A 295 14.47 4.74 -6.33
CA SER A 295 15.71 3.96 -6.32
C SER A 295 16.38 3.94 -7.69
N LEU A 296 15.58 4.03 -8.77
CA LEU A 296 16.09 4.19 -10.13
C LEU A 296 16.78 5.54 -10.36
N LEU A 297 16.22 6.61 -9.79
CA LEU A 297 16.79 7.96 -9.90
C LEU A 297 18.07 8.11 -9.08
N LEU A 298 18.22 7.38 -7.99
CA LEU A 298 19.34 7.50 -7.06
C LEU A 298 20.45 6.48 -7.32
N GLY A 299 20.14 5.28 -7.80
CA GLY A 299 21.13 4.27 -8.18
C GLY A 299 22.02 4.70 -9.35
N ARG A 300 21.58 5.64 -10.20
CA ARG A 300 22.37 6.22 -11.30
C ARG A 300 23.12 7.48 -10.93
N LEU A 301 22.87 8.09 -9.77
CA LEU A 301 23.61 9.27 -9.28
C LEU A 301 24.77 8.89 -8.34
N LEU A 302 24.91 7.60 -8.01
CA LEU A 302 25.94 7.07 -7.09
C LEU A 302 26.91 6.08 -7.76
N HIS A 303 26.87 5.94 -9.09
CA HIS A 303 27.85 5.18 -9.89
C HIS A 303 28.43 6.03 -11.01
#